data_6534d55d95095e61722949ac06d9ce9f
#
_entry.id   6534d55d95095e61722949ac06d9ce9f
#
_cell.length_a   1.000
_cell.length_b   1.000
_cell.length_c   1.000
_cell.angle_alpha   90.00
_cell.angle_beta   90.00
_cell.angle_gamma   90.00
#
_symmetry.space_group_name_H-M   'P 1'
#
loop_
_entity.id
_entity.type
_entity.pdbx_description
1 polymer ?
#
loop_
_entity_poly.entity_id
_entity_poly.type
_entity_poly.pdbx_seq_one_letter_code
_entity_poly.pdbx_strand_id
1 'polypeptide(L)'
;APDIEVAEWVQGEPSNISRQKGKIIIVKVFQVNCPGCFSAGFPEILEAYQQFKDEPVVFWGLATAFEDFQLNNLENLNQLIRHGEVIGETLYALGSQGMLENNRLSYTIPFPVAWDKITPADPSSASVEATKMIERDFPEFEKLPESSRKKIREQVMDYYKSKKFSAATFE
;
A
#
# COMPACT_ATOMS: atom_id res chain seq x y z
N ALA A 1 4.16 2.63 -17.40
CA ALA A 1 3.19 2.52 -16.31
C ALA A 1 2.42 3.83 -16.20
N PRO A 2 1.15 3.81 -15.77
CA PRO A 2 0.39 5.02 -15.48
C PRO A 2 1.00 5.76 -14.29
N ASP A 3 0.69 7.05 -14.17
CA ASP A 3 1.06 7.85 -13.00
C ASP A 3 0.30 7.38 -11.75
N ILE A 4 0.92 7.52 -10.57
CA ILE A 4 0.26 7.23 -9.30
C ILE A 4 -0.65 8.39 -8.88
N GLU A 5 -1.80 8.08 -8.29
CA GLU A 5 -2.74 9.07 -7.79
C GLU A 5 -2.66 9.17 -6.27
N VAL A 6 -1.90 10.13 -5.77
CA VAL A 6 -1.74 10.35 -4.33
C VAL A 6 -2.55 11.56 -3.85
N ALA A 7 -2.99 11.53 -2.61
CA ALA A 7 -3.65 12.65 -1.97
C ALA A 7 -2.62 13.69 -1.48
N GLU A 8 -1.50 13.22 -0.93
CA GLU A 8 -0.47 14.08 -0.34
C GLU A 8 0.90 13.39 -0.32
N TRP A 9 1.96 14.15 -0.56
CA TRP A 9 3.32 13.75 -0.24
C TRP A 9 3.67 14.24 1.17
N VAL A 10 3.84 13.31 2.10
CA VAL A 10 4.13 13.65 3.51
C VAL A 10 5.62 13.84 3.77
N GLN A 11 6.46 13.35 2.87
CA GLN A 11 7.91 13.49 2.91
C GLN A 11 8.49 13.54 1.50
N GLY A 12 9.51 14.39 1.32
CA GLY A 12 10.23 14.55 0.05
C GLY A 12 9.46 15.38 -0.98
N GLU A 13 10.08 15.55 -2.16
CA GLU A 13 9.48 16.34 -3.23
C GLU A 13 8.43 15.56 -4.01
N PRO A 14 7.28 16.18 -4.30
CA PRO A 14 6.23 15.57 -5.14
C PRO A 14 6.76 15.16 -6.52
N SER A 15 6.48 13.92 -6.91
CA SER A 15 6.89 13.40 -8.21
C SER A 15 5.86 12.44 -8.80
N ASN A 16 6.12 11.95 -9.99
CA ASN A 16 5.29 10.91 -10.59
C ASN A 16 6.10 10.07 -11.59
N ILE A 17 5.54 8.92 -12.03
CA ILE A 17 6.22 7.96 -12.89
C ILE A 17 6.63 8.60 -14.22
N SER A 18 5.76 9.42 -14.81
CA SER A 18 6.04 10.13 -16.07
C SER A 18 7.26 11.04 -16.04
N ARG A 19 7.66 11.53 -14.84
CA ARG A 19 8.82 12.39 -14.62
C ARG A 19 10.14 11.61 -14.40
N GLN A 20 10.09 10.30 -14.27
CA GLN A 20 11.24 9.43 -13.94
C GLN A 20 11.71 8.60 -15.15
N LYS A 21 11.58 9.14 -16.37
CA LYS A 21 12.00 8.43 -17.59
C LYS A 21 13.47 8.02 -17.53
N GLY A 22 13.75 6.76 -17.90
CA GLY A 22 15.10 6.20 -17.89
C GLY A 22 15.59 5.72 -16.53
N LYS A 23 14.74 5.78 -15.50
CA LYS A 23 15.05 5.26 -14.16
C LYS A 23 14.22 4.03 -13.82
N ILE A 24 14.73 3.20 -12.93
CA ILE A 24 13.97 2.15 -12.27
C ILE A 24 13.22 2.79 -11.10
N ILE A 25 11.93 2.51 -10.97
CA ILE A 25 11.11 3.03 -9.86
C ILE A 25 10.72 1.84 -8.98
N ILE A 26 11.07 1.93 -7.71
CA ILE A 26 10.70 0.96 -6.67
C ILE A 26 9.70 1.65 -5.73
N VAL A 27 8.49 1.12 -5.67
CA VAL A 27 7.43 1.62 -4.79
C VAL A 27 7.16 0.61 -3.70
N LYS A 28 7.41 1.00 -2.44
CA LYS A 28 7.02 0.25 -1.25
C LYS A 28 5.61 0.64 -0.85
N VAL A 29 4.64 -0.21 -1.19
CA VAL A 29 3.26 -0.05 -0.69
C VAL A 29 3.16 -0.61 0.72
N PHE A 30 2.51 0.11 1.64
CA PHE A 30 2.36 -0.30 3.03
C PHE A 30 1.15 0.33 3.71
N GLN A 31 0.72 -0.25 4.82
CA GLN A 31 -0.21 0.36 5.77
C GLN A 31 0.53 0.70 7.06
N VAL A 32 0.10 1.74 7.77
CA VAL A 32 0.71 2.14 9.05
C VAL A 32 0.53 1.06 10.11
N ASN A 33 -0.66 0.43 10.13
CA ASN A 33 -0.97 -0.72 10.99
C ASN A 33 -0.70 -2.05 10.25
N CYS A 34 0.58 -2.31 9.91
CA CYS A 34 1.00 -3.52 9.22
C CYS A 34 2.33 -4.03 9.79
N PRO A 35 2.33 -4.92 10.79
CA PRO A 35 3.55 -5.42 11.44
C PRO A 35 4.61 -5.94 10.46
N GLY A 36 4.20 -6.76 9.49
CA GLY A 36 5.13 -7.33 8.49
C GLY A 36 5.77 -6.29 7.59
N CYS A 37 5.09 -5.16 7.36
CA CYS A 37 5.65 -4.05 6.60
C CYS A 37 6.90 -3.47 7.28
N PHE A 38 6.91 -3.43 8.62
CA PHE A 38 7.96 -2.81 9.42
C PHE A 38 8.97 -3.80 9.98
N SER A 39 8.58 -5.06 10.23
CA SER A 39 9.51 -6.08 10.74
C SER A 39 10.41 -6.69 9.65
N ALA A 40 9.95 -6.73 8.39
CA ALA A 40 10.69 -7.28 7.26
C ALA A 40 10.73 -6.33 6.07
N GLY A 41 9.57 -5.87 5.60
CA GLY A 41 9.48 -5.17 4.32
C GLY A 41 10.24 -3.84 4.25
N PHE A 42 10.28 -3.02 5.31
CA PHE A 42 11.12 -1.82 5.34
C PHE A 42 12.61 -2.14 5.51
N PRO A 43 13.05 -3.03 6.41
CA PRO A 43 14.44 -3.45 6.44
C PRO A 43 14.99 -3.86 5.07
N GLU A 44 14.28 -4.72 4.34
CA GLU A 44 14.69 -5.17 3.00
C GLU A 44 14.83 -4.03 1.99
N ILE A 45 13.83 -3.11 1.92
CA ILE A 45 13.90 -1.99 0.98
C ILE A 45 14.93 -0.95 1.38
N LEU A 46 15.24 -0.80 2.69
CA LEU A 46 16.30 0.07 3.17
C LEU A 46 17.69 -0.46 2.77
N GLU A 47 17.91 -1.77 2.79
CA GLU A 47 19.12 -2.39 2.26
C GLU A 47 19.26 -2.11 0.75
N ALA A 48 18.20 -2.32 -0.02
CA ALA A 48 18.18 -2.00 -1.44
C ALA A 48 18.42 -0.50 -1.69
N TYR A 49 17.82 0.37 -0.89
CA TYR A 49 18.05 1.81 -0.98
C TYR A 49 19.52 2.17 -0.76
N GLN A 50 20.16 1.63 0.28
CA GLN A 50 21.59 1.89 0.53
C GLN A 50 22.47 1.43 -0.62
N GLN A 51 22.13 0.30 -1.25
CA GLN A 51 22.88 -0.25 -2.37
C GLN A 51 22.73 0.57 -3.66
N PHE A 52 21.53 1.12 -3.93
CA PHE A 52 21.17 1.68 -5.23
C PHE A 52 20.83 3.19 -5.22
N LYS A 53 20.98 3.89 -4.08
CA LYS A 53 20.61 5.31 -3.96
C LYS A 53 21.40 6.25 -4.88
N ASP A 54 22.60 5.85 -5.31
CA ASP A 54 23.48 6.61 -6.19
C ASP A 54 23.36 6.18 -7.67
N GLU A 55 22.48 5.21 -7.94
CA GLU A 55 22.16 4.70 -9.29
C GLU A 55 20.90 5.38 -9.84
N PRO A 56 20.57 5.21 -11.13
CA PRO A 56 19.31 5.74 -11.69
C PRO A 56 18.07 4.94 -11.20
N VAL A 57 17.95 4.81 -9.88
CA VAL A 57 16.85 4.14 -9.19
C VAL A 57 16.16 5.15 -8.29
N VAL A 58 14.83 5.13 -8.31
CA VAL A 58 13.99 5.98 -7.46
C VAL A 58 13.22 5.11 -6.50
N PHE A 59 13.23 5.48 -5.23
CA PHE A 59 12.48 4.79 -4.18
C PHE A 59 11.37 5.68 -3.67
N TRP A 60 10.16 5.13 -3.55
CA TRP A 60 9.00 5.79 -2.96
C TRP A 60 8.32 4.88 -1.95
N GLY A 61 7.83 5.44 -0.86
CA GLY A 61 6.83 4.84 0.01
C GLY A 61 5.44 5.29 -0.41
N LEU A 62 4.51 4.35 -0.55
CA LEU A 62 3.10 4.65 -0.77
C LEU A 62 2.30 4.03 0.37
N ALA A 63 1.90 4.88 1.32
CA ALA A 63 1.01 4.46 2.39
C ALA A 63 -0.43 4.46 1.88
N THR A 64 -1.15 3.37 2.12
CA THR A 64 -2.54 3.18 1.69
C THR A 64 -3.39 2.63 2.85
N ALA A 65 -4.69 2.47 2.63
CA ALA A 65 -5.59 1.79 3.56
C ALA A 65 -6.63 0.98 2.79
N PHE A 66 -6.78 -0.29 3.15
CA PHE A 66 -7.86 -1.17 2.71
C PHE A 66 -8.55 -1.85 3.90
N GLU A 67 -8.01 -1.72 5.09
CA GLU A 67 -8.57 -2.17 6.37
C GLU A 67 -8.14 -1.25 7.51
N ASP A 68 -8.71 -1.38 8.70
CA ASP A 68 -8.36 -0.61 9.90
C ASP A 68 -8.24 0.91 9.66
N PHE A 69 -9.19 1.49 8.94
CA PHE A 69 -9.14 2.89 8.48
C PHE A 69 -8.97 3.91 9.61
N GLN A 70 -9.37 3.57 10.86
CA GLN A 70 -9.14 4.39 12.05
C GLN A 70 -7.67 4.42 12.46
N LEU A 71 -6.86 3.42 12.06
CA LEU A 71 -5.43 3.32 12.31
C LEU A 71 -4.61 3.65 11.05
N ASN A 72 -5.05 3.15 9.90
CA ASN A 72 -4.44 3.43 8.61
C ASN A 72 -4.99 4.74 8.04
N ASN A 73 -4.40 5.87 8.45
CA ASN A 73 -4.81 7.22 8.07
C ASN A 73 -3.63 8.17 7.97
N LEU A 74 -3.86 9.35 7.40
CA LEU A 74 -2.84 10.36 7.15
C LEU A 74 -2.22 10.91 8.44
N GLU A 75 -3.00 11.05 9.51
CA GLU A 75 -2.50 11.56 10.80
C GLU A 75 -1.44 10.60 11.37
N ASN A 76 -1.76 9.32 11.45
CA ASN A 76 -0.83 8.31 11.96
C ASN A 76 0.38 8.11 11.03
N LEU A 77 0.22 8.27 9.72
CA LEU A 77 1.34 8.31 8.78
C LEU A 77 2.27 9.48 9.08
N ASN A 78 1.73 10.66 9.36
CA ASN A 78 2.55 11.82 9.74
C ASN A 78 3.33 11.59 11.05
N GLN A 79 2.72 10.95 12.07
CA GLN A 79 3.42 10.60 13.32
C GLN A 79 4.55 9.59 13.07
N LEU A 80 4.27 8.57 12.24
CA LEU A 80 5.27 7.59 11.84
C LEU A 80 6.47 8.26 11.15
N ILE A 81 6.21 9.10 10.14
CA ILE A 81 7.28 9.70 9.32
C ILE A 81 8.08 10.74 10.13
N ARG A 82 7.43 11.56 10.94
CA ARG A 82 8.10 12.64 11.69
C ARG A 82 8.79 12.16 12.96
N HIS A 83 8.22 11.15 13.62
CA HIS A 83 8.63 10.76 14.98
C HIS A 83 8.99 9.28 15.09
N GLY A 84 8.81 8.48 14.05
CA GLY A 84 9.00 7.02 14.09
C GLY A 84 7.94 6.30 14.92
N GLU A 85 6.84 6.97 15.27
CA GLU A 85 5.79 6.41 16.11
C GLU A 85 4.99 5.36 15.36
N VAL A 86 4.85 4.19 15.95
CA VAL A 86 4.04 3.08 15.44
C VAL A 86 2.84 2.84 16.34
N ILE A 87 1.78 2.27 15.78
CA ILE A 87 0.49 2.13 16.44
C ILE A 87 -0.10 0.72 16.29
N GLY A 88 -1.15 0.43 17.03
CA GLY A 88 -1.98 -0.76 16.89
C GLY A 88 -1.17 -2.05 16.94
N GLU A 89 -1.47 -2.97 16.00
CA GLU A 89 -0.79 -4.26 15.89
C GLU A 89 0.70 -4.12 15.56
N THR A 90 1.09 -3.07 14.81
CA THR A 90 2.49 -2.77 14.53
C THR A 90 3.26 -2.48 15.81
N LEU A 91 2.72 -1.63 16.68
CA LEU A 91 3.33 -1.31 17.99
C LEU A 91 3.47 -2.57 18.85
N TYR A 92 2.40 -3.37 18.93
CA TYR A 92 2.39 -4.59 19.73
C TYR A 92 3.41 -5.62 19.23
N ALA A 93 3.38 -5.92 17.94
CA ALA A 93 4.23 -6.95 17.35
C ALA A 93 5.72 -6.58 17.39
N LEU A 94 6.08 -5.35 16.96
CA LEU A 94 7.47 -4.90 17.01
C LEU A 94 7.99 -4.74 18.45
N GLY A 95 7.14 -4.26 19.36
CA GLY A 95 7.49 -4.15 20.77
C GLY A 95 7.80 -5.51 21.39
N SER A 96 6.97 -6.52 21.14
CA SER A 96 7.19 -7.90 21.60
C SER A 96 8.46 -8.55 21.06
N GLN A 97 8.91 -8.12 19.88
CA GLN A 97 10.14 -8.59 19.21
C GLN A 97 11.38 -7.78 19.60
N GLY A 98 11.23 -6.73 20.43
CA GLY A 98 12.34 -5.85 20.80
C GLY A 98 12.88 -5.00 19.65
N MET A 99 12.07 -4.72 18.63
CA MET A 99 12.44 -3.97 17.43
C MET A 99 12.18 -2.45 17.55
N LEU A 100 11.70 -2.00 18.71
CA LEU A 100 11.40 -0.58 18.97
C LEU A 100 12.36 0.01 20.01
N GLU A 101 12.70 1.27 19.82
CA GLU A 101 13.39 2.10 20.80
C GLU A 101 12.42 3.16 21.34
N ASN A 102 12.06 3.09 22.61
CA ASN A 102 11.07 4.00 23.23
C ASN A 102 9.73 4.06 22.46
N ASN A 103 9.21 2.90 22.03
CA ASN A 103 8.01 2.74 21.20
C ASN A 103 8.09 3.37 19.80
N ARG A 104 9.30 3.59 19.28
CA ARG A 104 9.55 4.15 17.96
C ARG A 104 10.40 3.19 17.14
N LEU A 105 10.29 3.31 15.82
CA LEU A 105 11.18 2.59 14.90
C LEU A 105 12.64 2.96 15.20
N SER A 106 13.51 1.96 15.21
CA SER A 106 14.98 2.13 15.33
C SER A 106 15.63 2.64 14.05
N TYR A 107 14.87 2.83 12.99
CA TYR A 107 15.33 3.33 11.70
C TYR A 107 14.40 4.42 11.15
N THR A 108 14.89 5.18 10.20
CA THR A 108 14.13 6.20 9.46
C THR A 108 13.90 5.77 8.02
N ILE A 109 12.84 6.25 7.40
CA ILE A 109 12.55 6.06 5.98
C ILE A 109 13.18 7.24 5.21
N PRO A 110 14.27 7.03 4.42
CA PRO A 110 15.06 8.12 3.85
C PRO A 110 14.57 8.63 2.49
N PHE A 111 13.57 8.01 1.90
CA PHE A 111 13.03 8.33 0.57
C PHE A 111 11.65 8.98 0.67
N PRO A 112 11.16 9.62 -0.41
CA PRO A 112 9.85 10.27 -0.43
C PRO A 112 8.72 9.29 -0.10
N VAL A 113 7.75 9.78 0.68
CA VAL A 113 6.55 9.02 1.11
C VAL A 113 5.30 9.80 0.77
N ALA A 114 4.33 9.13 0.16
CA ALA A 114 3.02 9.68 -0.15
C ALA A 114 1.91 8.91 0.56
N TRP A 115 0.80 9.59 0.79
CA TRP A 115 -0.48 9.02 1.16
C TRP A 115 -1.32 8.80 -0.09
N ASP A 116 -1.79 7.57 -0.30
CA ASP A 116 -2.64 7.20 -1.42
C ASP A 116 -3.98 7.97 -1.40
N LYS A 117 -4.57 8.16 -2.55
CA LYS A 117 -5.88 8.81 -2.66
C LYS A 117 -6.98 7.81 -2.28
N ILE A 118 -7.38 7.84 -1.02
CA ILE A 118 -8.47 7.01 -0.49
C ILE A 118 -9.79 7.75 -0.67
N THR A 119 -10.75 7.14 -1.36
CA THR A 119 -12.09 7.69 -1.60
C THR A 119 -13.16 6.71 -1.12
N PRO A 120 -14.37 7.19 -0.74
CA PRO A 120 -15.49 6.29 -0.50
C PRO A 120 -15.73 5.39 -1.72
N ALA A 121 -15.91 4.10 -1.51
CA ALA A 121 -16.24 3.18 -2.58
C ALA A 121 -17.64 3.49 -3.13
N ASP A 122 -17.80 3.38 -4.45
CA ASP A 122 -19.10 3.50 -5.10
C ASP A 122 -19.71 2.10 -5.29
N PRO A 123 -20.76 1.75 -4.51
CA PRO A 123 -21.41 0.44 -4.66
C PRO A 123 -21.99 0.18 -6.06
N SER A 124 -22.29 1.23 -6.82
CA SER A 124 -22.83 1.09 -8.18
C SER A 124 -21.76 0.56 -9.17
N SER A 125 -20.48 0.80 -8.88
CA SER A 125 -19.37 0.31 -9.68
C SER A 125 -19.00 -1.16 -9.40
N ALA A 126 -19.53 -1.76 -8.34
CA ALA A 126 -19.12 -3.10 -7.86
C ALA A 126 -19.14 -4.17 -8.95
N SER A 127 -20.13 -4.16 -9.85
CA SER A 127 -20.22 -5.13 -10.92
C SER A 127 -19.11 -4.97 -11.97
N VAL A 128 -18.74 -3.73 -12.28
CA VAL A 128 -17.70 -3.39 -13.25
C VAL A 128 -16.35 -3.78 -12.68
N GLU A 129 -16.07 -3.39 -11.44
CA GLU A 129 -14.81 -3.71 -10.75
C GLU A 129 -14.64 -5.21 -10.52
N ALA A 130 -15.70 -5.92 -10.14
CA ALA A 130 -15.68 -7.37 -10.03
C ALA A 130 -15.33 -8.05 -11.36
N THR A 131 -15.87 -7.57 -12.47
CA THR A 131 -15.55 -8.11 -13.79
C THR A 131 -14.09 -7.87 -14.14
N LYS A 132 -13.59 -6.65 -13.98
CA LYS A 132 -12.17 -6.31 -14.22
C LYS A 132 -11.21 -7.17 -13.38
N MET A 133 -11.51 -7.36 -12.10
CA MET A 133 -10.71 -8.20 -11.23
C MET A 133 -10.67 -9.65 -11.72
N ILE A 134 -11.83 -10.20 -12.09
CA ILE A 134 -11.92 -11.57 -12.60
C ILE A 134 -11.10 -11.73 -13.90
N GLU A 135 -11.21 -10.79 -14.82
CA GLU A 135 -10.45 -10.80 -16.08
C GLU A 135 -8.93 -10.70 -15.85
N ARG A 136 -8.50 -9.87 -14.89
CA ARG A 136 -7.09 -9.69 -14.55
C ARG A 136 -6.49 -10.90 -13.83
N ASP A 137 -7.18 -11.40 -12.79
CA ASP A 137 -6.60 -12.34 -11.84
C ASP A 137 -6.91 -13.80 -12.17
N PHE A 138 -7.89 -14.04 -13.04
CA PHE A 138 -8.30 -15.39 -13.49
C PHE A 138 -8.30 -15.49 -15.02
N PRO A 139 -7.13 -15.47 -15.69
CA PRO A 139 -7.05 -15.45 -17.16
C PRO A 139 -7.69 -16.69 -17.83
N GLU A 140 -7.87 -17.78 -17.10
CA GLU A 140 -8.54 -18.99 -17.56
C GLU A 140 -9.96 -19.17 -16.99
N PHE A 141 -10.57 -18.09 -16.51
CA PHE A 141 -11.87 -18.12 -15.83
C PHE A 141 -12.94 -18.88 -16.61
N GLU A 142 -13.04 -18.66 -17.93
CA GLU A 142 -14.04 -19.31 -18.77
C GLU A 142 -13.81 -20.83 -18.96
N LYS A 143 -12.61 -21.32 -18.65
CA LYS A 143 -12.30 -22.77 -18.68
C LYS A 143 -12.69 -23.50 -17.39
N LEU A 144 -13.03 -22.77 -16.34
CA LEU A 144 -13.42 -23.36 -15.07
C LEU A 144 -14.85 -23.96 -15.14
N PRO A 145 -15.15 -24.99 -14.34
CA PRO A 145 -16.50 -25.49 -14.17
C PRO A 145 -17.48 -24.37 -13.77
N GLU A 146 -18.72 -24.44 -14.25
CA GLU A 146 -19.73 -23.40 -13.99
C GLU A 146 -19.95 -23.14 -12.50
N SER A 147 -19.92 -24.17 -11.67
CA SER A 147 -20.04 -24.05 -10.21
C SER A 147 -18.91 -23.23 -9.61
N SER A 148 -17.67 -23.40 -10.11
CA SER A 148 -16.50 -22.64 -9.67
C SER A 148 -16.61 -21.20 -10.13
N ARG A 149 -16.98 -20.94 -11.38
CA ARG A 149 -17.19 -19.59 -11.91
C ARG A 149 -18.24 -18.82 -11.14
N LYS A 150 -19.37 -19.48 -10.83
CA LYS A 150 -20.43 -18.88 -10.02
C LYS A 150 -19.92 -18.49 -8.64
N LYS A 151 -19.21 -19.38 -7.94
CA LYS A 151 -18.64 -19.11 -6.62
C LYS A 151 -17.65 -17.95 -6.63
N ILE A 152 -16.74 -17.89 -7.62
CA ILE A 152 -15.77 -16.80 -7.77
C ILE A 152 -16.52 -15.47 -7.99
N ARG A 153 -17.50 -15.45 -8.93
CA ARG A 153 -18.28 -14.22 -9.17
C ARG A 153 -19.02 -13.73 -7.93
N GLU A 154 -19.64 -14.62 -7.16
CA GLU A 154 -20.33 -14.29 -5.92
C GLU A 154 -19.36 -13.71 -4.89
N GLN A 155 -18.23 -14.36 -4.66
CA GLN A 155 -17.22 -13.90 -3.69
C GLN A 155 -16.63 -12.53 -4.07
N VAL A 156 -16.25 -12.35 -5.32
CA VAL A 156 -15.69 -11.07 -5.80
C VAL A 156 -16.74 -9.97 -5.77
N MET A 157 -17.97 -10.27 -6.14
CA MET A 157 -19.09 -9.32 -6.06
C MET A 157 -19.37 -8.89 -4.63
N ASP A 158 -19.42 -9.84 -3.68
CA ASP A 158 -19.65 -9.56 -2.26
C ASP A 158 -18.51 -8.72 -1.68
N TYR A 159 -17.27 -8.98 -2.07
CA TYR A 159 -16.12 -8.15 -1.70
C TYR A 159 -16.34 -6.69 -2.14
N TYR A 160 -16.60 -6.43 -3.42
CA TYR A 160 -16.81 -5.06 -3.91
C TYR A 160 -18.05 -4.37 -3.35
N LYS A 161 -19.15 -5.10 -3.08
CA LYS A 161 -20.34 -4.54 -2.44
C LYS A 161 -20.12 -4.18 -0.97
N SER A 162 -19.28 -4.92 -0.27
CA SER A 162 -18.97 -4.68 1.15
C SER A 162 -17.88 -3.62 1.36
N LYS A 163 -17.20 -3.23 0.31
CA LYS A 163 -16.09 -2.30 0.34
C LYS A 163 -16.55 -0.91 0.73
N LYS A 164 -15.89 -0.30 1.70
CA LYS A 164 -16.20 1.05 2.19
C LYS A 164 -15.39 2.14 1.49
N PHE A 165 -14.19 1.81 1.07
CA PHE A 165 -13.25 2.75 0.47
C PHE A 165 -12.49 2.10 -0.69
N SER A 166 -12.01 2.93 -1.61
CA SER A 166 -11.13 2.57 -2.72
C SER A 166 -9.83 3.36 -2.63
N ALA A 167 -8.72 2.71 -2.95
CA ALA A 167 -7.38 3.29 -2.99
C ALA A 167 -6.94 3.44 -4.45
N ALA A 168 -6.79 4.68 -4.93
CA ALA A 168 -6.67 4.97 -6.37
C ALA A 168 -5.44 4.34 -7.04
N THR A 169 -4.34 4.19 -6.32
CA THR A 169 -3.11 3.63 -6.88
C THR A 169 -2.99 2.13 -6.66
N PHE A 170 -3.50 1.63 -5.54
CA PHE A 170 -3.34 0.23 -5.15
C PHE A 170 -4.35 -0.70 -5.87
N GLU A 171 -5.46 -0.20 -6.32
CA GLU A 171 -6.53 -0.94 -7.00
C GLU A 171 -6.50 -0.71 -8.50
#